data_f4a6267bbf0996102fb02c1fe3cdc85e
#
_entry.id   f4a6267bbf0996102fb02c1fe3cdc85e
#
_cell.length_a   1.000
_cell.length_b   1.000
_cell.length_c   1.000
_cell.angle_alpha   90.00
_cell.angle_beta   90.00
_cell.angle_gamma   90.00
#
_symmetry.space_group_name_H-M   'P 1'
#
loop_
_entity.id
_entity.type
_entity.pdbx_description
1 polymer ?
#
loop_
_entity_poly.entity_id
_entity_poly.type
_entity_poly.pdbx_seq_one_letter_code
_entity_poly.pdbx_strand_id
1 'polypeptide(L)'
;MLKIGSHISSSKGYAAMGRQARKLGANTFAFFTRNPRGGSVKALDEADVAEFLDKAAENGVEGPIVAHAPYTMNACAADPGLREFAQNMMRDDLARLEHTPGNYYNFHPGSHVQQGVQTGVALITAQLNSVLLPGQRTMVLLETMAGKGSEVGRTFEELRSILDGVALDEKMGVCLDTCHVWDGGYDIVNDLDGVLTQFDKTVGLSRLRAVHINDSMNPLGAHKDRHAKIGEGHIGFEAFRRIINHPALRELPF
;
A
#
# COMPACT_ATOMS: atom_id res chain seq x y z
N MET A 1 -15.75 -10.02 10.63
CA MET A 1 -16.47 -9.55 9.40
C MET A 1 -15.43 -9.19 8.37
N LEU A 2 -15.66 -9.50 7.07
CA LEU A 2 -14.74 -9.13 5.99
C LEU A 2 -14.58 -7.60 5.94
N LYS A 3 -13.34 -7.10 5.97
CA LYS A 3 -13.03 -5.67 5.81
C LYS A 3 -12.74 -5.42 4.35
N ILE A 4 -13.67 -4.76 3.66
CA ILE A 4 -13.57 -4.53 2.22
C ILE A 4 -14.02 -3.14 1.85
N GLY A 5 -13.33 -2.54 0.88
CA GLY A 5 -13.66 -1.21 0.39
C GLY A 5 -13.12 -0.96 -1.01
N SER A 6 -13.13 0.30 -1.41
CA SER A 6 -12.59 0.74 -2.69
C SER A 6 -11.67 1.94 -2.51
N HIS A 7 -10.96 2.30 -3.58
CA HIS A 7 -10.20 3.53 -3.63
C HIS A 7 -11.16 4.72 -3.80
N ILE A 8 -11.25 5.60 -2.79
CA ILE A 8 -12.18 6.73 -2.74
C ILE A 8 -11.42 8.04 -3.00
N SER A 9 -12.04 8.97 -3.71
CA SER A 9 -11.45 10.28 -3.95
C SER A 9 -11.42 11.13 -2.69
N SER A 10 -10.23 11.62 -2.31
CA SER A 10 -10.03 12.54 -1.19
C SER A 10 -10.34 14.00 -1.50
N SER A 11 -10.75 14.33 -2.72
CA SER A 11 -10.93 15.71 -3.19
C SER A 11 -11.96 16.52 -2.39
N LYS A 12 -12.93 15.85 -1.74
CA LYS A 12 -14.00 16.45 -0.93
C LYS A 12 -13.79 16.27 0.58
N GLY A 13 -12.62 15.80 1.01
CA GLY A 13 -12.26 15.66 2.41
C GLY A 13 -12.62 14.28 3.03
N TYR A 14 -12.25 14.12 4.29
CA TYR A 14 -12.38 12.88 5.05
C TYR A 14 -13.83 12.51 5.35
N ALA A 15 -14.64 13.46 5.81
CA ALA A 15 -16.06 13.21 6.10
C ALA A 15 -16.83 12.77 4.83
N ALA A 16 -16.48 13.33 3.68
CA ALA A 16 -17.06 12.92 2.41
C ALA A 16 -16.63 11.50 2.00
N MET A 17 -15.39 11.10 2.28
CA MET A 17 -14.93 9.72 2.06
C MET A 17 -15.70 8.72 2.93
N GLY A 18 -15.91 9.01 4.22
CA GLY A 18 -16.73 8.18 5.10
C GLY A 18 -18.16 8.00 4.58
N ARG A 19 -18.81 9.08 4.18
CA ARG A 19 -20.15 9.01 3.56
C ARG A 19 -20.17 8.21 2.25
N GLN A 20 -19.11 8.30 1.46
CA GLN A 20 -18.98 7.51 0.23
C GLN A 20 -18.76 6.03 0.52
N ALA A 21 -17.93 5.68 1.51
CA ALA A 21 -17.76 4.30 1.98
C ALA A 21 -19.11 3.68 2.35
N ARG A 22 -19.92 4.38 3.17
CA ARG A 22 -21.27 3.94 3.51
C ARG A 22 -22.16 3.67 2.30
N LYS A 23 -22.14 4.56 1.29
CA LYS A 23 -22.93 4.37 0.07
C LYS A 23 -22.54 3.13 -0.70
N LEU A 24 -21.27 2.73 -0.64
CA LEU A 24 -20.73 1.54 -1.30
C LEU A 24 -20.93 0.26 -0.46
N GLY A 25 -21.40 0.38 0.77
CA GLY A 25 -21.46 -0.75 1.71
C GLY A 25 -20.07 -1.20 2.17
N ALA A 26 -19.07 -0.32 2.07
CA ALA A 26 -17.69 -0.58 2.45
C ALA A 26 -17.48 -0.26 3.93
N ASN A 27 -16.63 -1.04 4.61
CA ASN A 27 -16.27 -0.83 6.02
C ASN A 27 -14.77 -0.48 6.21
N THR A 28 -14.05 -0.30 5.14
CA THR A 28 -12.73 0.30 5.01
C THR A 28 -12.62 0.97 3.64
N PHE A 29 -11.53 1.69 3.38
CA PHE A 29 -11.26 2.23 2.05
C PHE A 29 -9.79 2.63 1.90
N ALA A 30 -9.35 2.78 0.65
CA ALA A 30 -8.08 3.42 0.32
C ALA A 30 -8.32 4.80 -0.29
N PHE A 31 -7.34 5.70 -0.22
CA PHE A 31 -7.38 7.02 -0.84
C PHE A 31 -5.97 7.53 -1.10
N PHE A 32 -5.80 8.40 -2.10
CA PHE A 32 -4.53 9.11 -2.26
C PHE A 32 -4.41 10.27 -1.29
N THR A 33 -3.25 10.39 -0.62
CA THR A 33 -2.95 11.50 0.30
C THR A 33 -2.96 12.85 -0.40
N ARG A 34 -2.63 12.86 -1.69
CA ARG A 34 -2.54 14.03 -2.56
C ARG A 34 -2.83 13.65 -4.00
N ASN A 35 -2.71 14.61 -4.94
CA ASN A 35 -2.88 14.29 -6.36
C ASN A 35 -1.93 13.14 -6.76
N PRO A 36 -2.44 12.00 -7.25
CA PRO A 36 -1.63 10.82 -7.55
C PRO A 36 -0.61 11.04 -8.67
N ARG A 37 -0.78 12.07 -9.49
CA ARG A 37 0.12 12.44 -10.60
C ARG A 37 0.90 13.73 -10.33
N GLY A 38 0.91 14.21 -9.09
CA GLY A 38 1.60 15.43 -8.69
C GLY A 38 1.82 15.48 -7.19
N GLY A 39 2.55 16.51 -6.72
CA GLY A 39 2.91 16.65 -5.30
C GLY A 39 1.97 17.57 -4.51
N SER A 40 1.04 18.27 -5.17
CA SER A 40 0.18 19.26 -4.51
C SER A 40 -0.87 18.61 -3.62
N VAL A 41 -1.11 19.21 -2.46
CA VAL A 41 -2.14 18.83 -1.50
C VAL A 41 -2.78 20.08 -0.91
N LYS A 42 -4.08 20.02 -0.60
CA LYS A 42 -4.78 21.08 0.13
C LYS A 42 -4.34 21.11 1.59
N ALA A 43 -4.47 22.24 2.26
CA ALA A 43 -4.34 22.29 3.71
C ALA A 43 -5.27 21.26 4.36
N LEU A 44 -4.82 20.64 5.45
CA LEU A 44 -5.65 19.73 6.22
C LEU A 44 -6.76 20.56 6.90
N ASP A 45 -7.99 20.10 6.76
CA ASP A 45 -9.14 20.64 7.47
C ASP A 45 -9.40 19.79 8.71
N GLU A 46 -8.99 20.29 9.87
CA GLU A 46 -9.12 19.56 11.13
C GLU A 46 -10.59 19.33 11.52
N ALA A 47 -11.48 20.24 11.15
CA ALA A 47 -12.92 20.08 11.42
C ALA A 47 -13.52 18.95 10.58
N ASP A 48 -13.12 18.82 9.32
CA ASP A 48 -13.53 17.73 8.44
C ASP A 48 -12.98 16.38 8.93
N VAL A 49 -11.74 16.35 9.42
CA VAL A 49 -11.16 15.13 10.04
C VAL A 49 -11.92 14.76 11.30
N ALA A 50 -12.22 15.74 12.18
CA ALA A 50 -12.96 15.49 13.40
C ALA A 50 -14.38 14.96 13.10
N GLU A 51 -15.10 15.53 12.10
CA GLU A 51 -16.39 15.03 11.63
C GLU A 51 -16.26 13.57 11.14
N PHE A 52 -15.22 13.25 10.39
CA PHE A 52 -14.99 11.89 9.91
C PHE A 52 -14.82 10.91 11.06
N LEU A 53 -13.97 11.24 12.05
CA LEU A 53 -13.70 10.37 13.22
C LEU A 53 -14.93 10.17 14.08
N ASP A 54 -15.69 11.25 14.33
CA ASP A 54 -16.93 11.20 15.10
C ASP A 54 -17.99 10.29 14.45
N LYS A 55 -18.06 10.33 13.12
CA LYS A 55 -19.07 9.59 12.34
C LYS A 55 -18.57 8.30 11.70
N ALA A 56 -17.34 7.86 11.99
CA ALA A 56 -16.77 6.66 11.37
C ALA A 56 -17.66 5.43 11.59
N ALA A 57 -18.09 5.17 12.83
CA ALA A 57 -18.97 4.05 13.17
C ALA A 57 -20.34 4.16 12.49
N GLU A 58 -20.96 5.35 12.47
CA GLU A 58 -22.23 5.58 11.77
C GLU A 58 -22.12 5.33 10.27
N ASN A 59 -20.95 5.62 9.69
CA ASN A 59 -20.65 5.37 8.29
C ASN A 59 -20.23 3.91 8.02
N GLY A 60 -20.16 3.06 9.06
CA GLY A 60 -19.76 1.66 8.94
C GLY A 60 -18.26 1.46 8.71
N VAL A 61 -17.44 2.49 8.94
CA VAL A 61 -15.97 2.37 8.83
C VAL A 61 -15.44 1.79 10.13
N GLU A 62 -15.13 0.49 10.11
CA GLU A 62 -14.70 -0.29 11.27
C GLU A 62 -13.26 -0.77 11.17
N GLY A 63 -12.72 -0.78 9.95
CA GLY A 63 -11.33 -1.18 9.68
C GLY A 63 -10.41 0.02 9.55
N PRO A 64 -9.09 -0.22 9.57
CA PRO A 64 -8.12 0.82 9.22
C PRO A 64 -8.32 1.26 7.78
N ILE A 65 -8.20 2.56 7.53
CA ILE A 65 -8.13 3.09 6.17
C ILE A 65 -6.70 3.08 5.67
N VAL A 66 -6.52 2.96 4.36
CA VAL A 66 -5.19 2.89 3.72
C VAL A 66 -4.95 4.15 2.89
N ALA A 67 -4.10 5.03 3.38
CA ALA A 67 -3.66 6.20 2.63
C ALA A 67 -2.55 5.80 1.67
N HIS A 68 -2.69 6.08 0.39
CA HIS A 68 -1.72 5.74 -0.64
C HIS A 68 -0.90 6.96 -1.04
N ALA A 69 0.41 6.80 -1.07
CA ALA A 69 1.33 7.79 -1.62
C ALA A 69 1.06 8.03 -3.12
N PRO A 70 1.35 9.22 -3.64
CA PRO A 70 1.23 9.46 -5.08
C PRO A 70 2.26 8.68 -5.88
N TYR A 71 1.93 8.33 -7.12
CA TYR A 71 2.83 7.58 -8.03
C TYR A 71 4.11 8.34 -8.39
N THR A 72 4.13 9.66 -8.18
CA THR A 72 5.31 10.50 -8.42
C THR A 72 6.38 10.36 -7.33
N MET A 73 6.07 9.72 -6.22
CA MET A 73 7.04 9.48 -5.15
C MET A 73 7.96 8.32 -5.52
N ASN A 74 9.28 8.61 -5.62
CA ASN A 74 10.29 7.60 -5.87
C ASN A 74 11.45 7.75 -4.88
N ALA A 75 11.42 6.93 -3.82
CA ALA A 75 12.41 6.96 -2.74
C ALA A 75 13.82 6.59 -3.17
N CYS A 76 13.96 5.89 -4.29
CA CYS A 76 15.27 5.46 -4.82
C CYS A 76 15.60 6.02 -6.21
N ALA A 77 15.02 7.17 -6.56
CA ALA A 77 15.38 7.86 -7.81
C ALA A 77 16.89 8.11 -7.92
N ALA A 78 17.42 8.08 -9.14
CA ALA A 78 18.83 8.40 -9.38
C ALA A 78 19.16 9.88 -9.07
N ASP A 79 18.21 10.77 -9.35
CA ASP A 79 18.32 12.21 -9.07
C ASP A 79 18.13 12.48 -7.56
N PRO A 80 19.10 13.12 -6.88
CA PRO A 80 19.01 13.47 -5.46
C PRO A 80 17.82 14.42 -5.15
N GLY A 81 17.50 15.35 -6.06
CA GLY A 81 16.39 16.29 -5.88
C GLY A 81 15.04 15.57 -5.88
N LEU A 82 14.87 14.54 -6.71
CA LEU A 82 13.66 13.71 -6.70
C LEU A 82 13.56 12.87 -5.41
N ARG A 83 14.67 12.41 -4.86
CA ARG A 83 14.67 11.71 -3.55
C ARG A 83 14.32 12.66 -2.40
N GLU A 84 14.87 13.86 -2.39
CA GLU A 84 14.52 14.88 -1.40
C GLU A 84 13.04 15.26 -1.48
N PHE A 85 12.52 15.43 -2.69
CA PHE A 85 11.10 15.66 -2.92
C PHE A 85 10.24 14.51 -2.36
N ALA A 86 10.60 13.25 -2.63
CA ALA A 86 9.93 12.07 -2.12
C ALA A 86 9.97 12.00 -0.59
N GLN A 87 11.11 12.31 0.01
CA GLN A 87 11.31 12.34 1.46
C GLN A 87 10.41 13.41 2.13
N ASN A 88 10.41 14.62 1.60
CA ASN A 88 9.60 15.72 2.13
C ASN A 88 8.11 15.43 1.99
N MET A 89 7.70 14.81 0.87
CA MET A 89 6.33 14.39 0.63
C MET A 89 5.89 13.32 1.64
N MET A 90 6.70 12.29 1.86
CA MET A 90 6.39 11.23 2.85
C MET A 90 6.30 11.80 4.26
N ARG A 91 7.21 12.70 4.64
CA ARG A 91 7.19 13.36 5.96
C ARG A 91 5.91 14.17 6.17
N ASP A 92 5.49 14.95 5.18
CA ASP A 92 4.24 15.72 5.24
C ASP A 92 3.02 14.79 5.30
N ASP A 93 2.97 13.75 4.48
CA ASP A 93 1.87 12.78 4.50
C ASP A 93 1.75 12.09 5.85
N LEU A 94 2.85 11.62 6.45
CA LEU A 94 2.84 10.98 7.75
C LEU A 94 2.39 11.94 8.87
N ALA A 95 2.85 13.19 8.84
CA ALA A 95 2.40 14.20 9.80
C ALA A 95 0.87 14.44 9.70
N ARG A 96 0.33 14.48 8.49
CA ARG A 96 -1.12 14.63 8.25
C ARG A 96 -1.91 13.42 8.74
N LEU A 97 -1.38 12.21 8.57
CA LEU A 97 -2.05 10.97 8.98
C LEU A 97 -2.08 10.78 10.51
N GLU A 98 -1.25 11.50 11.27
CA GLU A 98 -1.34 11.49 12.73
C GLU A 98 -2.64 12.12 13.25
N HIS A 99 -3.39 12.87 12.42
CA HIS A 99 -4.75 13.34 12.71
C HIS A 99 -5.81 12.23 12.56
N THR A 100 -5.48 11.12 11.88
CA THR A 100 -6.31 9.90 11.76
C THR A 100 -5.53 8.69 12.27
N PRO A 101 -5.31 8.57 13.60
CA PRO A 101 -4.43 7.54 14.16
C PRO A 101 -4.93 6.12 13.94
N GLY A 102 -3.99 5.16 13.89
CA GLY A 102 -4.29 3.74 13.74
C GLY A 102 -4.53 3.29 12.29
N ASN A 103 -4.27 4.17 11.33
CA ASN A 103 -4.39 3.89 9.91
C ASN A 103 -3.03 3.57 9.26
N TYR A 104 -3.06 3.22 7.98
CA TYR A 104 -1.88 2.79 7.23
C TYR A 104 -1.50 3.81 6.15
N TYR A 105 -0.20 4.00 5.95
CA TYR A 105 0.35 4.72 4.82
C TYR A 105 1.06 3.74 3.91
N ASN A 106 0.52 3.49 2.73
CA ASN A 106 1.04 2.58 1.73
C ASN A 106 1.78 3.33 0.63
N PHE A 107 2.92 2.80 0.19
CA PHE A 107 3.68 3.39 -0.91
C PHE A 107 4.39 2.34 -1.77
N HIS A 108 4.55 2.66 -3.06
CA HIS A 108 5.44 1.93 -3.94
C HIS A 108 6.89 2.23 -3.55
N PRO A 109 7.74 1.22 -3.26
CA PRO A 109 9.13 1.46 -2.85
C PRO A 109 9.92 2.33 -3.81
N GLY A 110 9.66 2.21 -5.12
CA GLY A 110 10.24 3.06 -6.16
C GLY A 110 10.97 2.29 -7.24
N SER A 111 11.63 3.04 -8.12
CA SER A 111 12.43 2.50 -9.23
C SER A 111 13.86 2.99 -9.13
N HIS A 112 14.83 2.07 -9.15
CA HIS A 112 16.25 2.36 -8.97
C HIS A 112 16.93 2.97 -10.22
N VAL A 113 16.25 3.05 -11.35
CA VAL A 113 16.69 3.71 -12.59
C VAL A 113 18.15 3.40 -12.92
N GLN A 114 18.45 2.13 -13.23
CA GLN A 114 19.79 1.59 -13.60
C GLN A 114 20.87 1.63 -12.50
N GLN A 115 20.58 2.11 -11.28
CA GLN A 115 21.54 2.10 -10.15
C GLN A 115 21.75 0.68 -9.55
N GLY A 116 20.89 -0.27 -9.88
CA GLY A 116 20.85 -1.61 -9.31
C GLY A 116 19.97 -1.73 -8.07
N VAL A 117 19.42 -2.92 -7.86
CA VAL A 117 18.46 -3.22 -6.77
C VAL A 117 19.06 -2.93 -5.40
N GLN A 118 20.33 -3.30 -5.15
CA GLN A 118 21.00 -3.08 -3.86
C GLN A 118 21.08 -1.59 -3.51
N THR A 119 21.41 -0.75 -4.49
CA THR A 119 21.39 0.71 -4.30
C THR A 119 19.98 1.21 -4.03
N GLY A 120 19.00 0.69 -4.78
CA GLY A 120 17.58 1.02 -4.56
C GLY A 120 17.12 0.70 -3.14
N VAL A 121 17.39 -0.50 -2.65
CA VAL A 121 17.09 -0.94 -1.28
C VAL A 121 17.75 -0.01 -0.25
N ALA A 122 19.04 0.30 -0.42
CA ALA A 122 19.75 1.18 0.50
C ALA A 122 19.16 2.60 0.56
N LEU A 123 18.78 3.17 -0.59
CA LEU A 123 18.18 4.51 -0.67
C LEU A 123 16.77 4.54 -0.04
N ILE A 124 15.93 3.53 -0.29
CA ILE A 124 14.60 3.41 0.32
C ILE A 124 14.73 3.30 1.84
N THR A 125 15.63 2.43 2.32
CA THR A 125 15.91 2.26 3.74
C THR A 125 16.39 3.56 4.39
N ALA A 126 17.30 4.27 3.75
CA ALA A 126 17.80 5.56 4.23
C ALA A 126 16.67 6.60 4.34
N GLN A 127 15.77 6.67 3.33
CA GLN A 127 14.61 7.55 3.40
C GLN A 127 13.71 7.19 4.57
N LEU A 128 13.34 5.92 4.74
CA LEU A 128 12.50 5.46 5.85
C LEU A 128 13.10 5.82 7.20
N ASN A 129 14.39 5.55 7.39
CA ASN A 129 15.11 5.91 8.62
C ASN A 129 15.16 7.42 8.89
N SER A 130 15.02 8.25 7.86
CA SER A 130 15.03 9.70 8.00
C SER A 130 13.66 10.32 8.30
N VAL A 131 12.56 9.59 8.02
CA VAL A 131 11.19 10.13 8.15
C VAL A 131 10.37 9.46 9.24
N LEU A 132 10.66 8.21 9.60
CA LEU A 132 9.94 7.50 10.65
C LEU A 132 10.28 8.10 12.04
N LEU A 133 9.28 8.21 12.90
CA LEU A 133 9.40 8.75 14.23
C LEU A 133 8.96 7.72 15.30
N PRO A 134 9.65 7.61 16.45
CA PRO A 134 9.29 6.65 17.50
C PRO A 134 7.84 6.79 17.98
N GLY A 135 7.35 8.02 18.11
CA GLY A 135 5.99 8.33 18.57
C GLY A 135 4.90 8.23 17.50
N GLN A 136 5.26 7.93 16.24
CA GLN A 136 4.31 7.81 15.13
C GLN A 136 3.32 6.67 15.38
N ARG A 137 2.04 6.94 15.13
CA ARG A 137 0.94 5.97 15.25
C ARG A 137 0.54 5.35 13.92
N THR A 138 0.85 6.04 12.82
CA THR A 138 0.61 5.54 11.45
C THR A 138 1.64 4.49 11.10
N MET A 139 1.20 3.29 10.70
CA MET A 139 2.08 2.24 10.18
C MET A 139 2.34 2.48 8.69
N VAL A 140 3.59 2.33 8.27
CA VAL A 140 4.01 2.49 6.87
C VAL A 140 4.09 1.12 6.20
N LEU A 141 3.45 0.98 5.04
CA LEU A 141 3.39 -0.27 4.29
C LEU A 141 4.23 -0.17 3.01
N LEU A 142 5.14 -1.12 2.84
CA LEU A 142 5.78 -1.39 1.56
C LEU A 142 4.79 -2.17 0.68
N GLU A 143 4.48 -1.67 -0.50
CA GLU A 143 3.68 -2.43 -1.45
C GLU A 143 4.53 -3.43 -2.22
N THR A 144 4.00 -4.64 -2.43
CA THR A 144 4.59 -5.59 -3.37
C THR A 144 4.53 -5.05 -4.79
N MET A 145 5.57 -5.22 -5.60
CA MET A 145 5.68 -4.62 -6.93
C MET A 145 5.72 -5.68 -8.03
N ALA A 146 5.26 -5.31 -9.23
CA ALA A 146 5.25 -6.18 -10.41
C ALA A 146 6.65 -6.42 -11.02
N GLY A 147 7.61 -5.56 -10.68
CA GLY A 147 8.95 -5.60 -11.27
C GLY A 147 9.01 -4.98 -12.66
N LYS A 148 8.13 -4.03 -12.95
CA LYS A 148 8.13 -3.28 -14.20
C LYS A 148 9.36 -2.39 -14.28
N GLY A 149 10.16 -2.58 -15.32
CA GLY A 149 11.40 -1.84 -15.52
C GLY A 149 12.40 -2.08 -14.38
N SER A 150 12.64 -1.06 -13.56
CA SER A 150 13.59 -1.09 -12.44
C SER A 150 12.93 -0.91 -11.07
N GLU A 151 11.69 -1.32 -10.92
CA GLU A 151 10.98 -1.31 -9.64
C GLU A 151 11.67 -2.19 -8.60
N VAL A 152 11.72 -1.69 -7.36
CA VAL A 152 12.20 -2.40 -6.17
C VAL A 152 10.99 -2.90 -5.38
N GLY A 153 11.10 -4.07 -4.75
CA GLY A 153 9.99 -4.70 -4.03
C GLY A 153 9.23 -5.74 -4.86
N ARG A 154 9.82 -6.16 -5.98
CA ARG A 154 9.30 -7.23 -6.83
C ARG A 154 9.32 -8.59 -6.14
N THR A 155 10.36 -8.87 -5.39
CA THR A 155 10.49 -10.14 -4.67
C THR A 155 10.31 -9.92 -3.16
N PHE A 156 9.90 -10.97 -2.45
CA PHE A 156 9.76 -10.91 -1.00
C PHE A 156 11.10 -10.66 -0.30
N GLU A 157 12.21 -11.12 -0.90
CA GLU A 157 13.58 -10.89 -0.43
C GLU A 157 13.97 -9.42 -0.53
N GLU A 158 13.54 -8.70 -1.58
CA GLU A 158 13.76 -7.25 -1.70
C GLU A 158 13.01 -6.49 -0.60
N LEU A 159 11.74 -6.84 -0.34
CA LEU A 159 10.96 -6.25 0.76
C LEU A 159 11.61 -6.56 2.11
N ARG A 160 12.03 -7.80 2.33
CA ARG A 160 12.74 -8.20 3.54
C ARG A 160 14.02 -7.39 3.75
N SER A 161 14.81 -7.22 2.69
CA SER A 161 16.05 -6.44 2.75
C SER A 161 15.82 -4.97 3.14
N ILE A 162 14.71 -4.37 2.69
CA ILE A 162 14.34 -3.01 3.11
C ILE A 162 13.97 -3.02 4.60
N LEU A 163 13.10 -3.94 5.03
CA LEU A 163 12.64 -4.03 6.42
C LEU A 163 13.79 -4.26 7.40
N ASP A 164 14.76 -5.10 7.06
CA ASP A 164 15.94 -5.40 7.89
C ASP A 164 16.84 -4.18 8.11
N GLY A 165 16.83 -3.23 7.19
CA GLY A 165 17.62 -2.01 7.31
C GLY A 165 16.91 -0.85 8.03
N VAL A 166 15.60 -0.98 8.34
CA VAL A 166 14.82 0.08 9.00
C VAL A 166 14.94 -0.02 10.51
N ALA A 167 15.44 1.06 11.14
CA ALA A 167 15.67 1.10 12.59
C ALA A 167 14.39 1.02 13.43
N LEU A 168 13.27 1.55 12.91
CA LEU A 168 11.94 1.51 13.54
C LEU A 168 11.06 0.51 12.78
N ASP A 169 11.53 -0.72 12.66
CA ASP A 169 10.88 -1.76 11.86
C ASP A 169 9.49 -2.15 12.40
N GLU A 170 9.22 -1.90 13.68
CA GLU A 170 7.90 -2.08 14.28
C GLU A 170 6.85 -1.10 13.70
N LYS A 171 7.27 -0.01 13.07
CA LYS A 171 6.41 0.93 12.34
C LYS A 171 6.13 0.50 10.89
N MET A 172 6.73 -0.62 10.46
CA MET A 172 6.66 -1.09 9.09
C MET A 172 5.78 -2.32 8.94
N GLY A 173 5.10 -2.39 7.80
CA GLY A 173 4.36 -3.56 7.34
C GLY A 173 4.45 -3.69 5.82
N VAL A 174 3.64 -4.59 5.27
CA VAL A 174 3.55 -4.85 3.84
C VAL A 174 2.08 -4.77 3.40
N CYS A 175 1.84 -4.20 2.22
CA CYS A 175 0.61 -4.31 1.47
C CYS A 175 0.85 -5.25 0.30
N LEU A 176 0.07 -6.32 0.19
CA LEU A 176 0.12 -7.23 -0.94
C LEU A 176 -0.87 -6.77 -2.01
N ASP A 177 -0.38 -6.39 -3.19
CA ASP A 177 -1.23 -6.15 -4.36
C ASP A 177 -1.28 -7.43 -5.21
N THR A 178 -2.48 -7.91 -5.48
CA THR A 178 -2.70 -9.18 -6.20
C THR A 178 -2.24 -9.13 -7.65
N CYS A 179 -2.43 -8.00 -8.34
CA CYS A 179 -1.91 -7.80 -9.69
C CYS A 179 -0.38 -7.77 -9.69
N HIS A 180 0.22 -7.07 -8.72
CA HIS A 180 1.68 -6.93 -8.64
C HIS A 180 2.36 -8.27 -8.37
N VAL A 181 1.89 -9.05 -7.39
CA VAL A 181 2.51 -10.36 -7.13
C VAL A 181 2.30 -11.33 -8.28
N TRP A 182 1.13 -11.33 -8.93
CA TRP A 182 0.86 -12.12 -10.14
C TRP A 182 1.81 -11.73 -11.28
N ASP A 183 1.89 -10.45 -11.61
CA ASP A 183 2.81 -9.94 -12.64
C ASP A 183 4.28 -10.14 -12.23
N GLY A 184 4.57 -10.16 -10.94
CA GLY A 184 5.89 -10.47 -10.36
C GLY A 184 6.30 -11.94 -10.44
N GLY A 185 5.36 -12.84 -10.76
CA GLY A 185 5.62 -14.26 -10.97
C GLY A 185 5.17 -15.19 -9.84
N TYR A 186 4.40 -14.67 -8.86
CA TYR A 186 3.82 -15.48 -7.78
C TYR A 186 2.44 -15.99 -8.19
N ASP A 187 2.28 -17.30 -8.32
CA ASP A 187 1.02 -17.94 -8.79
C ASP A 187 -0.04 -18.02 -7.68
N ILE A 188 -0.66 -16.90 -7.39
CA ILE A 188 -1.77 -16.80 -6.42
C ILE A 188 -3.08 -17.45 -6.93
N VAL A 189 -3.12 -17.89 -8.18
CA VAL A 189 -4.28 -18.56 -8.78
C VAL A 189 -4.24 -20.06 -8.52
N ASN A 190 -3.11 -20.72 -8.73
CA ASN A 190 -3.01 -22.17 -8.60
C ASN A 190 -2.31 -22.61 -7.31
N ASP A 191 -1.51 -21.75 -6.69
CA ASP A 191 -0.70 -22.06 -5.49
C ASP A 191 -0.68 -20.92 -4.46
N LEU A 192 -1.85 -20.45 -4.04
CA LEU A 192 -1.97 -19.39 -3.03
C LEU A 192 -1.28 -19.77 -1.71
N ASP A 193 -1.46 -21.00 -1.24
CA ASP A 193 -0.84 -21.49 0.01
C ASP A 193 0.69 -21.52 -0.09
N GLY A 194 1.24 -21.93 -1.23
CA GLY A 194 2.67 -21.90 -1.49
C GLY A 194 3.24 -20.49 -1.49
N VAL A 195 2.55 -19.55 -2.15
CA VAL A 195 2.94 -18.13 -2.16
C VAL A 195 2.91 -17.53 -0.75
N LEU A 196 1.84 -17.78 0.02
CA LEU A 196 1.75 -17.29 1.41
C LEU A 196 2.80 -17.94 2.32
N THR A 197 3.13 -19.22 2.11
CA THR A 197 4.20 -19.91 2.82
C THR A 197 5.55 -19.29 2.50
N GLN A 198 5.82 -18.96 1.24
CA GLN A 198 7.05 -18.26 0.86
C GLN A 198 7.12 -16.87 1.48
N PHE A 199 6.00 -16.11 1.44
CA PHE A 199 5.91 -14.81 2.10
C PHE A 199 6.20 -14.92 3.60
N ASP A 200 5.60 -15.90 4.29
CA ASP A 200 5.79 -16.09 5.72
C ASP A 200 7.24 -16.41 6.08
N LYS A 201 7.89 -17.29 5.33
CA LYS A 201 9.30 -17.65 5.54
C LYS A 201 10.28 -16.50 5.29
N THR A 202 9.94 -15.60 4.36
CA THR A 202 10.82 -14.51 3.94
C THR A 202 10.57 -13.22 4.72
N VAL A 203 9.32 -12.78 4.77
CA VAL A 203 8.90 -11.50 5.36
C VAL A 203 8.24 -11.69 6.72
N GLY A 204 7.44 -12.74 6.86
CA GLY A 204 6.57 -13.00 8.00
C GLY A 204 5.13 -12.53 7.74
N LEU A 205 4.14 -13.43 7.88
CA LEU A 205 2.71 -13.08 7.72
C LEU A 205 2.25 -12.01 8.72
N SER A 206 2.89 -11.89 9.88
CA SER A 206 2.62 -10.84 10.85
C SER A 206 2.91 -9.42 10.34
N ARG A 207 3.71 -9.28 9.29
CA ARG A 207 4.00 -8.01 8.61
C ARG A 207 2.96 -7.64 7.55
N LEU A 208 2.14 -8.59 7.10
CA LEU A 208 1.09 -8.32 6.12
C LEU A 208 -0.08 -7.60 6.80
N ARG A 209 -0.39 -6.38 6.35
CA ARG A 209 -1.35 -5.49 7.00
C ARG A 209 -2.53 -5.10 6.14
N ALA A 210 -2.38 -5.16 4.83
CA ALA A 210 -3.44 -4.82 3.87
C ALA A 210 -3.27 -5.63 2.58
N VAL A 211 -4.35 -5.77 1.83
CA VAL A 211 -4.33 -6.40 0.51
C VAL A 211 -5.04 -5.48 -0.48
N HIS A 212 -4.35 -5.07 -1.53
CA HIS A 212 -4.97 -4.45 -2.70
C HIS A 212 -5.47 -5.54 -3.64
N ILE A 213 -6.78 -5.57 -3.89
CA ILE A 213 -7.40 -6.52 -4.80
C ILE A 213 -7.51 -5.89 -6.18
N ASN A 214 -6.63 -6.32 -7.08
CA ASN A 214 -6.62 -5.91 -8.48
C ASN A 214 -6.44 -7.14 -9.37
N ASP A 215 -7.28 -7.29 -10.41
CA ASP A 215 -7.06 -8.31 -11.42
C ASP A 215 -6.00 -7.84 -12.43
N SER A 216 -5.36 -8.76 -13.14
CA SER A 216 -4.31 -8.41 -14.11
C SER A 216 -4.78 -8.64 -15.54
N MET A 217 -4.47 -7.67 -16.42
CA MET A 217 -4.65 -7.82 -17.87
C MET A 217 -3.60 -8.76 -18.49
N ASN A 218 -2.62 -9.21 -17.73
CA ASN A 218 -1.45 -9.93 -18.23
C ASN A 218 -1.37 -11.35 -17.66
N PRO A 219 -0.70 -12.28 -18.37
CA PRO A 219 -0.38 -13.59 -17.81
C PRO A 219 0.64 -13.48 -16.66
N LEU A 220 0.76 -14.57 -15.90
CA LEU A 220 1.72 -14.72 -14.80
C LEU A 220 3.15 -14.32 -15.23
N GLY A 221 3.81 -13.51 -14.40
CA GLY A 221 5.21 -13.14 -14.59
C GLY A 221 5.46 -12.12 -15.72
N ALA A 222 4.43 -11.38 -16.12
CA ALA A 222 4.55 -10.44 -17.25
C ALA A 222 5.33 -9.16 -16.95
N HIS A 223 5.48 -8.77 -15.68
CA HIS A 223 6.17 -7.55 -15.23
C HIS A 223 5.60 -6.27 -15.85
N LYS A 224 4.27 -6.13 -15.90
CA LYS A 224 3.60 -5.02 -16.63
C LYS A 224 2.85 -4.04 -15.75
N ASP A 225 2.24 -4.50 -14.66
CA ASP A 225 1.35 -3.69 -13.82
C ASP A 225 0.25 -3.03 -14.64
N ARG A 226 -0.74 -3.82 -15.05
CA ARG A 226 -1.94 -3.38 -15.77
C ARG A 226 -3.16 -4.03 -15.16
N HIS A 227 -3.90 -3.24 -14.39
CA HIS A 227 -5.10 -3.71 -13.70
C HIS A 227 -6.26 -3.95 -14.68
N ALA A 228 -6.91 -5.09 -14.54
CA ALA A 228 -8.23 -5.38 -15.08
C ALA A 228 -9.28 -5.22 -13.97
N LYS A 229 -10.55 -5.16 -14.36
CA LYS A 229 -11.64 -5.26 -13.40
C LYS A 229 -11.67 -6.67 -12.81
N ILE A 230 -12.09 -6.77 -11.55
CA ILE A 230 -12.17 -8.04 -10.83
C ILE A 230 -13.01 -9.06 -11.63
N GLY A 231 -12.40 -10.19 -11.94
CA GLY A 231 -12.98 -11.28 -12.70
C GLY A 231 -12.91 -11.14 -14.23
N GLU A 232 -12.37 -10.03 -14.74
CA GLU A 232 -12.21 -9.79 -16.19
C GLU A 232 -10.76 -9.99 -16.67
N GLY A 233 -9.83 -10.31 -15.75
CA GLY A 233 -8.41 -10.51 -16.02
C GLY A 233 -7.95 -11.96 -15.90
N HIS A 234 -6.64 -12.14 -15.83
CA HIS A 234 -5.99 -13.46 -15.77
C HIS A 234 -6.00 -14.11 -14.38
N ILE A 235 -6.22 -13.33 -13.31
CA ILE A 235 -6.37 -13.86 -11.95
C ILE A 235 -7.75 -14.47 -11.78
N GLY A 236 -8.80 -13.76 -12.19
CA GLY A 236 -10.16 -14.24 -12.27
C GLY A 236 -10.90 -14.32 -10.92
N PHE A 237 -12.22 -14.29 -10.99
CA PHE A 237 -13.10 -14.15 -9.83
C PHE A 237 -12.91 -15.24 -8.75
N GLU A 238 -12.73 -16.50 -9.16
CA GLU A 238 -12.59 -17.63 -8.24
C GLU A 238 -11.30 -17.55 -7.39
N ALA A 239 -10.22 -16.98 -7.93
CA ALA A 239 -9.00 -16.74 -7.16
C ALA A 239 -9.27 -15.67 -6.08
N PHE A 240 -9.95 -14.58 -6.43
CA PHE A 240 -10.31 -13.55 -5.43
C PHE A 240 -11.22 -14.09 -4.34
N ARG A 241 -12.18 -14.96 -4.69
CA ARG A 241 -13.03 -15.61 -3.69
C ARG A 241 -12.21 -16.45 -2.71
N ARG A 242 -11.17 -17.15 -3.18
CA ARG A 242 -10.25 -17.88 -2.29
C ARG A 242 -9.41 -16.93 -1.44
N ILE A 243 -8.85 -15.87 -2.03
CA ILE A 243 -8.00 -14.89 -1.33
C ILE A 243 -8.75 -14.25 -0.16
N ILE A 244 -9.95 -13.70 -0.38
CA ILE A 244 -10.70 -12.98 0.67
C ILE A 244 -11.21 -13.91 1.78
N ASN A 245 -11.34 -15.21 1.52
CA ASN A 245 -11.76 -16.21 2.51
C ASN A 245 -10.59 -16.98 3.12
N HIS A 246 -9.35 -16.74 2.67
CA HIS A 246 -8.19 -17.46 3.18
C HIS A 246 -7.95 -17.14 4.67
N PRO A 247 -7.76 -18.15 5.54
CA PRO A 247 -7.61 -17.95 6.99
C PRO A 247 -6.53 -16.93 7.38
N ALA A 248 -5.41 -16.89 6.67
CA ALA A 248 -4.32 -15.95 6.93
C ALA A 248 -4.61 -14.52 6.44
N LEU A 249 -5.60 -14.30 5.58
CA LEU A 249 -5.86 -13.00 4.94
C LEU A 249 -7.18 -12.35 5.37
N ARG A 250 -8.21 -13.15 5.66
CA ARG A 250 -9.61 -12.69 5.83
C ARG A 250 -9.83 -11.61 6.90
N GLU A 251 -8.90 -11.44 7.81
CA GLU A 251 -8.98 -10.40 8.86
C GLU A 251 -8.30 -9.08 8.44
N LEU A 252 -7.61 -9.07 7.29
CA LEU A 252 -6.97 -7.89 6.75
C LEU A 252 -7.98 -6.99 6.02
N PRO A 253 -7.70 -5.68 5.89
CA PRO A 253 -8.45 -4.79 5.01
C PRO A 253 -8.10 -5.07 3.54
N PHE A 254 -9.16 -5.21 2.71
CA PHE A 254 -9.10 -5.40 1.28
C PHE A 254 -9.59 -4.17 0.53
#